data_65d5b9d35042a2c164aab58f51968d28
#
_entry.id   65d5b9d35042a2c164aab58f51968d28
#
_cell.length_a   1.000
_cell.length_b   1.000
_cell.length_c   1.000
_cell.angle_alpha   90.00
_cell.angle_beta   90.00
_cell.angle_gamma   90.00
#
_symmetry.space_group_name_H-M   'P 1'
#
loop_
_entity.id
_entity.type
_entity.pdbx_description
1 polymer ?
#
loop_
_entity_poly.entity_id
_entity_poly.type
_entity_poly.pdbx_seq_one_letter_code
_entity_poly.pdbx_strand_id
1 'polypeptide(L)' 'MGLEYGSTAKIPFWKQYLLSINEAAEYFNIGKDKIRKIITENKDADFVLWNGTRAQIKRKKFENYIDRLNVL' A
#
# COMPACT_ATOMS: atom_id res chain seq x y z
N MET A 1 -20.87 -11.12 -5.34
CA MET A 1 -20.75 -11.41 -5.31
C MET A 1 -20.37 -11.60 -5.26
N GLY A 2 -20.21 -11.61 -5.14
CA GLY A 2 -19.97 -11.94 -4.95
C GLY A 2 -19.49 -11.98 -4.68
N LEU A 3 -19.46 -12.03 -4.54
CA LEU A 3 -19.02 -12.29 -4.25
C LEU A 3 -18.45 -12.30 -4.16
N GLU A 4 -18.43 -12.30 -4.16
CA GLU A 4 -17.94 -12.49 -4.00
C GLU A 4 -17.17 -12.34 -4.03
N TYR A 5 -17.07 -12.27 -4.18
CA TYR A 5 -16.46 -12.29 -3.99
C TYR A 5 -15.98 -12.30 -3.40
N GLY A 6 -16.23 -12.38 -3.12
CA GLY A 6 -15.88 -12.64 -2.45
C GLY A 6 -15.47 -12.84 -1.77
N SER A 7 -15.90 -13.04 -1.68
CA SER A 7 -15.66 -13.37 -0.87
C SER A 7 -15.15 -13.96 -0.37
N THR A 8 -15.72 -13.76 -0.54
CA THR A 8 -15.39 -14.84 -0.04
C THR A 8 -13.99 -15.23 0.28
N ALA A 9 -13.34 -16.08 -0.05
CA ALA A 9 -12.00 -16.40 0.38
C ALA A 9 -11.11 -15.22 0.09
N LYS A 10 -11.06 -14.31 1.00
CA LYS A 10 -10.24 -13.13 0.85
C LYS A 10 -8.78 -13.49 1.08
N ILE A 11 -7.94 -12.99 0.20
CA ILE A 11 -6.51 -13.06 0.41
C ILE A 11 -6.15 -12.08 1.52
N PRO A 12 -5.46 -12.52 2.58
CA PRO A 12 -5.03 -11.60 3.63
C PRO A 12 -4.18 -10.48 3.04
N PHE A 13 -4.30 -9.27 3.60
CA PHE A 13 -3.64 -8.13 2.99
C PHE A 13 -2.12 -8.30 2.96
N TRP A 14 -1.53 -9.02 3.90
CA TRP A 14 -0.08 -9.24 3.89
C TRP A 14 0.38 -10.16 2.76
N LYS A 15 -0.55 -10.77 2.05
CA LYS A 15 -0.27 -11.58 0.86
C LYS A 15 -0.66 -10.88 -0.43
N GLN A 16 -1.34 -9.74 -0.35
CA GLN A 16 -1.74 -8.99 -1.52
C GLN A 16 -0.58 -8.18 -2.05
N TYR A 17 -0.51 -8.04 -3.36
CA TYR A 17 0.51 -7.18 -3.96
C TYR A 17 0.18 -5.71 -3.79
N LEU A 18 -1.10 -5.37 -3.94
CA LEU A 18 -1.56 -3.99 -3.81
C LEU A 18 -2.24 -3.81 -2.46
N LEU A 19 -1.87 -2.76 -1.77
CA LEU A 19 -2.44 -2.43 -0.46
C LEU A 19 -3.09 -1.06 -0.53
N SER A 20 -4.21 -0.92 0.16
CA SER A 20 -4.77 0.42 0.41
C SER A 20 -3.85 1.14 1.39
N ILE A 21 -4.07 2.45 1.56
CA ILE A 21 -3.27 3.21 2.53
C ILE A 21 -3.46 2.64 3.94
N ASN A 22 -4.69 2.26 4.30
CA ASN A 22 -4.94 1.67 5.62
C ASN A 22 -4.22 0.34 5.78
N GLU A 23 -4.26 -0.51 4.76
CA GLU A 23 -3.58 -1.79 4.81
C GLU A 23 -2.07 -1.62 4.87
N ALA A 24 -1.54 -0.68 4.12
CA ALA A 24 -0.12 -0.40 4.14
C ALA A 24 0.32 0.11 5.50
N ALA A 25 -0.48 0.98 6.11
CA ALA A 25 -0.17 1.48 7.45
C ALA A 25 -0.05 0.34 8.44
N GLU A 26 -0.93 -0.62 8.35
CA GLU A 26 -0.92 -1.77 9.25
C GLU A 26 0.24 -2.73 8.93
N TYR A 27 0.42 -3.02 7.65
CA TYR A 27 1.46 -3.96 7.23
C TYR A 27 2.86 -3.45 7.58
N PHE A 28 3.12 -2.17 7.31
CA PHE A 28 4.44 -1.58 7.53
C PHE A 28 4.59 -0.96 8.92
N ASN A 29 3.51 -0.95 9.69
CA ASN A 29 3.50 -0.34 11.01
C ASN A 29 3.92 1.13 10.96
N ILE A 30 3.36 1.85 9.99
CA ILE A 30 3.63 3.28 9.78
C ILE A 30 2.29 3.98 9.79
N GLY A 31 2.24 5.17 10.41
CA GLY A 31 0.99 5.92 10.47
C GLY A 31 0.45 6.28 9.08
N LYS A 32 -0.88 6.30 8.95
CA LYS A 32 -1.53 6.61 7.68
C LYS A 32 -1.11 7.97 7.13
N ASP A 33 -0.99 8.96 8.01
CA ASP A 33 -0.62 10.31 7.58
C ASP A 33 0.79 10.34 7.04
N LYS A 34 1.69 9.56 7.64
CA LYS A 34 3.06 9.46 7.14
C LYS A 34 3.07 8.82 5.75
N ILE A 35 2.26 7.77 5.54
CA ILE A 35 2.19 7.13 4.24
C ILE A 35 1.62 8.08 3.20
N ARG A 36 0.57 8.84 3.56
CA ARG A 36 0.01 9.84 2.64
C ARG A 36 1.04 10.87 2.26
N LYS A 37 1.84 11.31 3.22
CA LYS A 37 2.91 12.28 2.96
C LYS A 37 3.94 11.72 2.00
N ILE A 38 4.34 10.45 2.22
CA ILE A 38 5.30 9.78 1.34
C ILE A 38 4.75 9.73 -0.09
N ILE A 39 3.49 9.36 -0.25
CA ILE A 39 2.85 9.29 -1.55
C ILE A 39 2.81 10.67 -2.21
N THR A 40 2.44 11.68 -1.45
CA THR A 40 2.35 13.05 -1.98
C THR A 40 3.71 13.55 -2.46
N GLU A 41 4.76 13.20 -1.74
CA GLU A 41 6.12 13.62 -2.09
C GLU A 41 6.74 12.76 -3.17
N ASN A 42 6.14 11.62 -3.49
CA ASN A 42 6.69 10.65 -4.44
C ASN A 42 5.62 10.15 -5.39
N LYS A 43 4.86 11.06 -6.00
CA LYS A 43 3.69 10.68 -6.82
C LYS A 43 4.04 9.80 -7.99
N ASP A 44 5.24 9.92 -8.52
CA ASP A 44 5.68 9.14 -9.68
C ASP A 44 6.55 7.95 -9.28
N ALA A 45 6.64 7.66 -7.99
CA ALA A 45 7.46 6.54 -7.54
C ALA A 45 6.87 5.20 -7.99
N ASP A 46 7.74 4.22 -8.14
CA ASP A 46 7.33 2.91 -8.65
C ASP A 46 6.52 2.11 -7.65
N PHE A 47 6.47 2.53 -6.38
CA PHE A 47 5.69 1.83 -5.36
C PHE A 47 4.25 2.33 -5.27
N VAL A 48 3.87 3.35 -6.04
CA VAL A 48 2.52 3.91 -6.01
C VAL A 48 1.79 3.52 -7.29
N LEU A 49 0.57 3.02 -7.13
CA LEU A 49 -0.31 2.77 -8.26
C LEU A 49 -1.54 3.65 -8.11
N TRP A 50 -1.80 4.47 -9.13
CA TRP A 50 -2.98 5.33 -9.12
C TRP A 50 -4.14 4.64 -9.81
N ASN A 51 -5.24 4.52 -9.09
CA ASN A 51 -6.50 4.00 -9.62
C ASN A 51 -7.48 5.18 -9.61
N GLY A 52 -7.50 5.94 -10.70
CA GLY A 52 -8.19 7.22 -10.70
C GLY A 52 -7.48 8.18 -9.76
N THR A 53 -8.21 8.70 -8.77
CA THR A 53 -7.64 9.57 -7.76
C THR A 53 -7.21 8.81 -6.50
N ARG A 54 -7.42 7.49 -6.48
CA ARG A 54 -7.09 6.67 -5.33
C ARG A 54 -5.70 6.09 -5.48
N ALA A 55 -4.87 6.29 -4.48
CA ALA A 55 -3.53 5.72 -4.45
C ALA A 55 -3.55 4.35 -3.79
N GLN A 56 -2.80 3.43 -4.35
CA GLN A 56 -2.56 2.12 -3.74
C GLN A 56 -1.06 1.91 -3.67
N ILE A 57 -0.64 1.06 -2.75
CA ILE A 57 0.78 0.80 -2.52
C ILE A 57 1.12 -0.56 -3.09
N LYS A 58 2.14 -0.62 -3.93
CA LYS A 58 2.71 -1.88 -4.40
C LYS A 58 3.59 -2.42 -3.28
N ARG A 59 3.11 -3.44 -2.61
CA ARG A 59 3.72 -3.91 -1.37
C ARG A 59 5.22 -4.17 -1.50
N LYS A 60 5.62 -4.96 -2.49
CA LYS A 60 7.03 -5.32 -2.62
C LYS A 60 7.91 -4.14 -3.00
N LYS A 61 7.39 -3.24 -3.83
CA LYS A 61 8.16 -2.05 -4.21
C LYS A 61 8.33 -1.12 -3.02
N PHE A 62 7.29 -1.00 -2.21
CA PHE A 62 7.36 -0.16 -1.02
C PHE A 62 8.30 -0.77 0.03
N GLU A 63 8.33 -2.10 0.12
CA GLU A 63 9.31 -2.78 0.97
C GLU A 63 10.73 -2.38 0.58
N ASN A 64 11.02 -2.37 -0.72
CA ASN A 64 12.35 -1.97 -1.20
C ASN A 64 12.66 -0.52 -0.85
N TYR A 65 11.65 0.36 -0.95
CA TYR A 65 11.81 1.76 -0.59
C TYR A 65 12.14 1.90 0.90
N ILE A 66 11.38 1.22 1.75
CA ILE A 66 11.58 1.27 3.20
C ILE A 66 12.94 0.69 3.58
N ASP A 67 13.36 -0.39 2.90
CA ASP A 67 14.63 -1.05 3.20
C ASP A 67 15.83 -0.13 3.01
N ARG A 68 15.68 0.90 2.16
CA ARG A 68 16.75 1.85 1.91
C ARG A 68 16.76 3.02 2.89
N LEU A 69 15.76 3.11 3.75
CA LEU A 69 15.63 4.20 4.70
C LEU A 69 16.18 3.79 6.06
N ASN A 70 16.83 4.72 6.73
CA ASN A 70 17.24 4.54 8.12
C ASN A 70 16.29 5.27 9.06
N VAL A 71 15.59 6.26 8.54
CA VAL A 71 14.70 7.12 9.31
C VAL A 71 13.48 7.46 8.44
N LEU A 72 12.36 7.53 9.07
CA LEU A 72 11.15 8.01 8.40
C LEU A 72 10.84 9.46 8.81
#